data_085bcf60008e4831dfdd22cbdd6d4fe4
#
_entry.id   085bcf60008e4831dfdd22cbdd6d4fe4
#
_cell.length_a   1.000
_cell.length_b   1.000
_cell.length_c   1.000
_cell.angle_alpha   90.00
_cell.angle_beta   90.00
_cell.angle_gamma   90.00
#
_symmetry.space_group_name_H-M   'P 1'
#
loop_
_entity.id
_entity.type
_entity.pdbx_description
1 polymer ?
#
loop_
_entity_poly.entity_id
_entity_poly.type
_entity_poly.pdbx_seq_one_letter_code
_entity_poly.pdbx_strand_id
1 'polypeptide(L)'
;MRVLVTGGLGFIGSNFIDHVLENHTEITAVLNIDRCDYCARVHNVSRCSDPRYTYVQADITNISKMKRLFHEFNPDTVVHFAAQSHVDTSFENAEQYIKDNIIGTYTVLECVKESCTSREATCLSS
;
A
#
# COMPACT_ATOMS: atom_id res chain seq x y z
N MET A 1 -11.86 10.47 -4.02
CA MET A 1 -10.69 10.21 -3.16
C MET A 1 -9.91 9.03 -3.72
N ARG A 2 -8.61 9.15 -3.80
CA ARG A 2 -7.70 8.11 -4.30
C ARG A 2 -6.96 7.50 -3.10
N VAL A 3 -7.12 6.19 -2.89
CA VAL A 3 -6.56 5.49 -1.74
C VAL A 3 -5.47 4.52 -2.19
N LEU A 4 -4.28 4.64 -1.60
CA LEU A 4 -3.19 3.68 -1.79
C LEU A 4 -3.13 2.78 -0.55
N VAL A 5 -3.14 1.47 -0.79
CA VAL A 5 -3.06 0.45 0.27
C VAL A 5 -1.80 -0.37 0.08
N THR A 6 -1.04 -0.57 1.14
CA THR A 6 0.06 -1.53 1.14
C THR A 6 -0.33 -2.77 1.94
N GLY A 7 0.07 -3.94 1.48
CA GLY A 7 -0.28 -5.20 2.16
C GLY A 7 -1.75 -5.59 2.00
N GLY A 8 -2.38 -5.15 0.93
CA GLY A 8 -3.81 -5.36 0.68
C GLY A 8 -4.19 -6.78 0.28
N LEU A 9 -3.24 -7.69 0.06
CA LEU A 9 -3.52 -9.10 -0.17
C LEU A 9 -3.51 -9.94 1.12
N GLY A 10 -3.11 -9.35 2.24
CA GLY A 10 -3.20 -9.97 3.55
C GLY A 10 -4.64 -10.03 4.07
N PHE A 11 -4.84 -10.70 5.20
CA PHE A 11 -6.19 -10.90 5.77
C PHE A 11 -6.89 -9.57 6.09
N ILE A 12 -6.23 -8.68 6.81
CA ILE A 12 -6.83 -7.39 7.20
C ILE A 12 -6.97 -6.47 5.98
N GLY A 13 -5.91 -6.34 5.19
CA GLY A 13 -5.89 -5.45 4.03
C GLY A 13 -6.91 -5.80 2.96
N SER A 14 -7.10 -7.10 2.66
CA SER A 14 -8.08 -7.54 1.68
C SER A 14 -9.52 -7.26 2.11
N ASN A 15 -9.83 -7.50 3.37
CA ASN A 15 -11.15 -7.16 3.93
C ASN A 15 -11.39 -5.64 3.95
N PHE A 16 -10.38 -4.86 4.25
CA PHE A 16 -10.47 -3.40 4.17
C PHE A 16 -10.79 -2.93 2.74
N ILE A 17 -10.07 -3.44 1.74
CA ILE A 17 -10.29 -3.06 0.33
C ILE A 17 -11.71 -3.43 -0.12
N ASP A 18 -12.16 -4.64 0.18
CA ASP A 18 -13.51 -5.09 -0.17
C ASP A 18 -14.58 -4.21 0.48
N HIS A 19 -14.42 -3.89 1.76
CA HIS A 19 -15.33 -3.01 2.48
C HIS A 19 -15.40 -1.61 1.86
N VAL A 20 -14.25 -1.04 1.55
CA VAL A 20 -14.15 0.29 0.94
C VAL A 20 -14.81 0.34 -0.43
N LEU A 21 -14.53 -0.63 -1.28
CA LEU A 21 -15.11 -0.70 -2.62
C LEU A 21 -16.63 -0.96 -2.59
N GLU A 22 -17.11 -1.65 -1.58
CA GLU A 22 -18.54 -1.93 -1.42
C GLU A 22 -19.34 -0.74 -0.88
N ASN A 23 -18.79 -0.02 0.09
CA ASN A 23 -19.57 0.92 0.90
C ASN A 23 -19.22 2.40 0.69
N HIS A 24 -18.14 2.72 -0.04
CA HIS A 24 -17.63 4.09 -0.16
C HIS A 24 -17.54 4.54 -1.62
N THR A 25 -18.62 5.16 -2.11
CA THR A 25 -18.69 5.67 -3.48
C THR A 25 -17.84 6.92 -3.72
N GLU A 26 -17.46 7.64 -2.66
CA GLU A 26 -16.56 8.78 -2.70
C GLU A 26 -15.12 8.39 -3.08
N ILE A 27 -14.77 7.11 -2.95
CA ILE A 27 -13.48 6.57 -3.37
C ILE A 27 -13.52 6.26 -4.86
N THR A 28 -12.67 6.93 -5.62
CA THR A 28 -12.63 6.86 -7.08
C THR A 28 -11.59 5.89 -7.61
N ALA A 29 -10.56 5.61 -6.83
CA ALA A 29 -9.52 4.65 -7.19
C ALA A 29 -8.85 4.08 -5.94
N VAL A 30 -8.53 2.78 -5.99
CA VAL A 30 -7.74 2.06 -4.97
C VAL A 30 -6.56 1.40 -5.66
N LEU A 31 -5.35 1.76 -5.24
CA LEU A 31 -4.12 1.09 -5.65
C LEU A 31 -3.63 0.21 -4.51
N ASN A 32 -3.58 -1.10 -4.73
CA ASN A 32 -3.03 -2.07 -3.79
C ASN A 32 -1.60 -2.44 -4.18
N ILE A 33 -0.66 -2.21 -3.28
CA ILE A 33 0.75 -2.60 -3.44
C ILE A 33 1.04 -3.74 -2.47
N ASP A 34 1.38 -4.91 -3.00
CA ASP A 34 1.70 -6.08 -2.20
C ASP A 34 2.75 -6.91 -2.95
N ARG A 35 3.72 -7.47 -2.23
CA ARG A 35 4.71 -8.34 -2.86
C ARG A 35 4.23 -9.78 -3.06
N CYS A 36 3.04 -10.09 -2.52
CA CYS A 36 2.39 -11.40 -2.67
C CYS A 36 3.19 -12.56 -2.04
N ASP A 37 3.51 -12.43 -0.75
CA ASP A 37 4.15 -13.48 0.02
C ASP A 37 3.23 -14.69 0.25
N TYR A 38 3.78 -15.75 0.87
CA TYR A 38 3.09 -17.03 1.07
C TYR A 38 1.72 -16.92 1.77
N CYS A 39 1.50 -15.90 2.59
CA CYS A 39 0.22 -15.66 3.27
C CYS A 39 -0.76 -14.81 2.44
N ALA A 40 -0.32 -14.26 1.33
CA ALA A 40 -1.10 -13.36 0.49
C ALA A 40 -1.45 -14.05 -0.84
N ARG A 41 -2.68 -13.80 -1.32
CA ARG A 41 -3.15 -14.28 -2.62
C ARG A 41 -3.90 -13.18 -3.34
N VAL A 42 -3.68 -13.07 -4.64
CA VAL A 42 -4.33 -12.04 -5.49
C VAL A 42 -5.86 -12.07 -5.32
N HIS A 43 -6.46 -13.25 -5.19
CA HIS A 43 -7.90 -13.42 -5.03
C HIS A 43 -8.42 -13.19 -3.60
N ASN A 44 -7.56 -12.83 -2.64
CA ASN A 44 -8.02 -12.44 -1.30
C ASN A 44 -8.87 -11.16 -1.35
N VAL A 45 -8.64 -10.29 -2.33
CA VAL A 45 -9.55 -9.19 -2.63
C VAL A 45 -10.68 -9.74 -3.51
N SER A 46 -11.87 -9.90 -2.93
CA SER A 46 -13.03 -10.47 -3.64
C SER A 46 -13.48 -9.56 -4.79
N ARG A 47 -13.36 -8.26 -4.62
CA ARG A 47 -13.75 -7.25 -5.62
C ARG A 47 -12.62 -6.87 -6.57
N CYS A 48 -11.76 -7.81 -6.91
CA CYS A 48 -10.61 -7.57 -7.79
C CYS A 48 -10.99 -7.15 -9.22
N SER A 49 -12.25 -7.35 -9.62
CA SER A 49 -12.78 -6.92 -10.93
C SER A 49 -13.39 -5.52 -10.90
N ASP A 50 -13.47 -4.85 -9.75
CA ASP A 50 -13.98 -3.48 -9.66
C ASP A 50 -13.06 -2.55 -10.48
N PRO A 51 -13.61 -1.72 -11.39
CA PRO A 51 -12.81 -0.84 -12.26
C PRO A 51 -11.99 0.21 -11.50
N ARG A 52 -12.34 0.49 -10.24
CA ARG A 52 -11.58 1.39 -9.37
C ARG A 52 -10.34 0.74 -8.76
N TYR A 53 -10.26 -0.60 -8.77
CA TYR A 53 -9.20 -1.36 -8.13
C TYR A 53 -8.07 -1.67 -9.10
N THR A 54 -6.84 -1.43 -8.64
CA THR A 54 -5.61 -1.82 -9.33
C THR A 54 -4.66 -2.47 -8.34
N TYR A 55 -4.07 -3.59 -8.75
CA TYR A 55 -3.05 -4.29 -7.98
C TYR A 55 -1.69 -4.16 -8.67
N VAL A 56 -0.66 -3.86 -7.90
CA VAL A 56 0.73 -3.85 -8.35
C VAL A 56 1.57 -4.71 -7.42
N GLN A 57 2.27 -5.69 -7.96
CA GLN A 57 3.22 -6.50 -7.22
C GLN A 57 4.53 -5.73 -7.06
N ALA A 58 4.83 -5.35 -5.82
CA ALA A 58 6.04 -4.62 -5.47
C ALA A 58 6.39 -4.81 -4.00
N ASP A 59 7.67 -4.74 -3.70
CA ASP A 59 8.20 -4.69 -2.34
C ASP A 59 8.27 -3.24 -1.87
N ILE A 60 7.65 -2.93 -0.74
CA ILE A 60 7.64 -1.57 -0.18
C ILE A 60 9.04 -1.06 0.20
N THR A 61 10.02 -1.94 0.37
CA THR A 61 11.42 -1.56 0.62
C THR A 61 12.15 -1.07 -0.64
N ASN A 62 11.58 -1.28 -1.82
CA ASN A 62 12.10 -0.74 -3.07
C ASN A 62 11.68 0.72 -3.23
N ILE A 63 12.49 1.63 -2.68
CA ILE A 63 12.16 3.05 -2.62
C ILE A 63 11.97 3.69 -4.00
N SER A 64 12.75 3.32 -5.00
CA SER A 64 12.64 3.88 -6.35
C SER A 64 11.30 3.54 -7.00
N LYS A 65 10.87 2.28 -6.87
CA LYS A 65 9.58 1.82 -7.39
C LYS A 65 8.41 2.45 -6.63
N MET A 66 8.52 2.55 -5.31
CA MET A 66 7.51 3.17 -4.46
C MET A 66 7.32 4.65 -4.80
N LYS A 67 8.39 5.40 -4.95
CA LYS A 67 8.34 6.81 -5.36
C LYS A 67 7.64 6.99 -6.71
N ARG A 68 7.95 6.15 -7.68
CA ARG A 68 7.30 6.16 -8.99
C ARG A 68 5.80 5.88 -8.88
N LEU A 69 5.41 4.85 -8.14
CA LEU A 69 4.00 4.49 -7.92
C LEU A 69 3.22 5.60 -7.23
N PHE A 70 3.79 6.23 -6.21
CA PHE A 70 3.20 7.38 -5.54
C PHE A 70 3.03 8.57 -6.49
N HIS A 71 4.02 8.85 -7.30
CA HIS A 71 3.96 9.94 -8.27
C HIS A 71 2.88 9.70 -9.32
N GLU A 72 2.83 8.52 -9.90
CA GLU A 72 1.86 8.16 -10.95
C GLU A 72 0.43 8.09 -10.41
N PHE A 73 0.24 7.50 -9.24
CA PHE A 73 -1.09 7.33 -8.65
C PHE A 73 -1.59 8.59 -7.94
N ASN A 74 -0.70 9.36 -7.35
CA ASN A 74 -1.02 10.59 -6.60
C ASN A 74 -2.12 10.37 -5.54
N PRO A 75 -1.88 9.56 -4.48
CA PRO A 75 -2.90 9.22 -3.50
C PRO A 75 -3.30 10.41 -2.63
N ASP A 76 -4.57 10.45 -2.23
CA ASP A 76 -5.08 11.36 -1.20
C ASP A 76 -4.88 10.79 0.20
N THR A 77 -4.97 9.47 0.30
CA THR A 77 -4.87 8.72 1.56
C THR A 77 -4.02 7.49 1.35
N VAL A 78 -3.19 7.17 2.33
CA VAL A 78 -2.37 5.95 2.35
C VAL A 78 -2.74 5.13 3.58
N VAL A 79 -3.03 3.85 3.39
CA VAL A 79 -3.31 2.89 4.45
C VAL A 79 -2.26 1.78 4.39
N HIS A 80 -1.48 1.64 5.44
CA HIS A 80 -0.32 0.77 5.46
C HIS A 80 -0.58 -0.49 6.30
N PHE A 81 -0.83 -1.61 5.64
CA PHE A 81 -0.98 -2.93 6.29
C PHE A 81 0.22 -3.85 6.07
N ALA A 82 1.13 -3.49 5.17
CA ALA A 82 2.28 -4.33 4.85
C ALA A 82 3.21 -4.49 6.06
N ALA A 83 3.23 -5.66 6.64
CA ALA A 83 4.07 -6.03 7.76
C ALA A 83 4.17 -7.55 7.86
N GLN A 84 5.26 -8.03 8.47
CA GLN A 84 5.37 -9.41 8.91
C GLN A 84 4.71 -9.54 10.29
N SER A 85 3.79 -10.48 10.44
CA SER A 85 3.00 -10.65 11.66
C SER A 85 3.17 -12.00 12.36
N HIS A 86 3.91 -12.95 11.76
CA HIS A 86 4.12 -14.28 12.33
C HIS A 86 5.31 -14.28 13.30
N VAL A 87 5.03 -14.40 14.59
CA VAL A 87 6.03 -14.38 15.68
C VAL A 87 7.08 -15.47 15.54
N ASP A 88 6.67 -16.68 15.22
CA ASP A 88 7.61 -17.82 15.09
C ASP A 88 8.64 -17.59 13.97
N THR A 89 8.21 -17.06 12.83
CA THR A 89 9.08 -16.70 11.71
C THR A 89 10.04 -15.55 12.06
N SER A 90 9.66 -14.67 13.00
CA SER A 90 10.51 -13.54 13.41
C SER A 90 11.80 -13.98 14.11
N PHE A 91 11.77 -15.11 14.83
CA PHE A 91 12.96 -15.66 15.47
C PHE A 91 13.92 -16.31 14.47
N GLU A 92 13.39 -16.91 13.42
CA GLU A 92 14.18 -17.57 12.37
C GLU A 92 14.77 -16.57 11.37
N ASN A 93 14.09 -15.44 11.13
CA ASN A 93 14.48 -14.45 10.13
C ASN A 93 14.25 -13.01 10.63
N ALA A 94 14.93 -12.66 11.73
CA ALA A 94 14.81 -11.34 12.35
C ALA A 94 15.21 -10.18 11.42
N GLU A 95 16.21 -10.38 10.56
CA GLU A 95 16.66 -9.38 9.60
C GLU A 95 15.54 -9.00 8.61
N GLN A 96 14.84 -10.01 8.08
CA GLN A 96 13.72 -9.77 7.16
C GLN A 96 12.57 -9.04 7.85
N TYR A 97 12.32 -9.33 9.13
CA TYR A 97 11.32 -8.63 9.94
C TYR A 97 11.64 -7.16 10.11
N ILE A 98 12.90 -6.85 10.44
CA ILE A 98 13.37 -5.46 10.57
C ILE A 98 13.23 -4.74 9.23
N LYS A 99 13.67 -5.37 8.15
CA LYS A 99 13.58 -4.81 6.81
C LYS A 99 12.14 -4.52 6.41
N ASP A 100 11.23 -5.46 6.60
CA ASP A 100 9.83 -5.29 6.19
C ASP A 100 9.08 -4.31 7.09
N ASN A 101 9.24 -4.42 8.41
CA ASN A 101 8.42 -3.66 9.35
C ASN A 101 8.98 -2.26 9.67
N ILE A 102 10.29 -2.09 9.61
CA ILE A 102 10.94 -0.80 9.91
C ILE A 102 11.30 -0.07 8.62
N ILE A 103 12.12 -0.66 7.76
CA ILE A 103 12.57 0.00 6.52
C ILE A 103 11.40 0.18 5.54
N GLY A 104 10.51 -0.81 5.43
CA GLY A 104 9.32 -0.71 4.60
C GLY A 104 8.40 0.44 5.05
N THR A 105 8.14 0.55 6.33
CA THR A 105 7.33 1.66 6.89
C THR A 105 8.01 3.01 6.69
N TYR A 106 9.32 3.09 6.91
CA TYR A 106 10.11 4.28 6.62
C TYR A 106 9.97 4.70 5.15
N THR A 107 10.08 3.77 4.22
CA THR A 107 9.95 4.04 2.78
C THR A 107 8.57 4.61 2.45
N VAL A 108 7.51 4.02 2.99
CA VAL A 108 6.13 4.53 2.80
C VAL A 108 5.99 5.95 3.33
N LEU A 109 6.51 6.23 4.53
CA LEU A 109 6.46 7.56 5.14
C LEU A 109 7.23 8.60 4.32
N GLU A 110 8.39 8.27 3.78
CA GLU A 110 9.16 9.16 2.89
C GLU A 110 8.37 9.47 1.61
N CYS A 111 7.71 8.48 1.02
CA CYS A 111 6.87 8.70 -0.16
C CYS A 111 5.68 9.61 0.14
N VAL A 112 5.03 9.43 1.29
CA VAL A 112 3.92 10.30 1.74
C VAL A 112 4.42 11.74 1.92
N LYS A 113 5.54 11.93 2.58
CA LYS A 113 6.16 13.24 2.81
C LYS A 113 6.44 13.97 1.49
N GLU A 114 7.04 13.29 0.53
CA GLU A 114 7.32 13.87 -0.80
C GLU A 114 6.02 14.24 -1.54
N SER A 115 5.00 13.39 -1.47
CA SER A 115 3.69 13.66 -2.07
C SER A 115 3.02 14.90 -1.47
N CYS A 116 3.07 15.07 -0.14
CA CYS A 116 2.53 16.24 0.53
C CYS A 116 3.26 17.52 0.10
N THR A 117 4.59 17.50 0.08
CA THR A 117 5.41 18.65 -0.34
C THR A 117 5.11 19.06 -1.79
N SER A 118 4.98 18.10 -2.69
CA SER A 118 4.65 18.38 -4.09
C SER A 118 3.25 19.01 -4.26
N ARG A 119 2.27 18.60 -3.46
CA ARG A 119 0.92 19.17 -3.46
C ARG A 119 0.90 20.61 -2.94
N GLU A 120 1.62 20.88 -1.87
CA GLU A 120 1.76 22.23 -1.33
C GLU A 120 2.39 23.18 -2.35
N ALA A 121 3.45 22.75 -3.04
CA ALA A 121 4.08 23.52 -4.10
C ALA A 121 3.12 23.80 -5.25
N THR A 122 2.27 22.86 -5.64
CA THR A 122 1.25 23.03 -6.68
C THR A 122 0.17 24.02 -6.24
N CYS A 123 -0.27 23.97 -5.00
CA CYS A 123 -1.24 24.93 -4.45
C CYS A 123 -0.69 26.35 -4.41
N LEU A 124 0.60 26.54 -4.15
CA LEU A 124 1.25 27.85 -4.10
C LEU A 124 1.51 28.45 -5.48
N SER A 125 1.60 27.60 -6.52
CA SER A 125 1.85 28.02 -7.90
C SER A 125 0.59 28.33 -8.72
N SER A 126 -0.55 28.02 -8.17
CA SER A 126 -1.87 28.27 -8.79
C SER A 126 -2.54 29.49 -8.22
#